data_6124c4c42b47da961d81ec5684f07e30
#
_entry.id   6124c4c42b47da961d81ec5684f07e30
#
_cell.length_a   1.000
_cell.length_b   1.000
_cell.length_c   1.000
_cell.angle_alpha   90.00
_cell.angle_beta   90.00
_cell.angle_gamma   90.00
#
_symmetry.space_group_name_H-M   'P 1'
#
loop_
_entity.id
_entity.type
_entity.pdbx_description
1 polymer ?
#
loop_
_entity_poly.entity_id
_entity_poly.type
_entity_poly.pdbx_seq_one_letter_code
_entity_poly.pdbx_strand_id
1 'polypeptide(L)'
;GVVLNDIGTLYQEGVGIPVDKHQAEYWFRQAISAGDRMYAPSNLGDLYRKGGPGFPVSLPLAMQAYRLSEDPYAHYRIGQAYEEGWNGDPDPEKAFYWYRKAADEGHHLAIRRLRKADGEEE
;
A
#
# COMPACT_ATOMS: atom_id res chain seq x y z
N GLY A 1 -10.77 -14.46 0.89
CA GLY A 1 -9.43 -14.66 0.68
C GLY A 1 -8.91 -14.28 -0.69
N VAL A 2 -8.13 -15.17 -1.25
CA VAL A 2 -7.43 -14.92 -2.51
C VAL A 2 -8.39 -14.65 -3.66
N VAL A 3 -9.49 -15.41 -3.72
CA VAL A 3 -10.48 -15.24 -4.80
C VAL A 3 -11.10 -13.85 -4.78
N LEU A 4 -11.42 -13.35 -3.59
CA LEU A 4 -12.04 -12.02 -3.48
C LEU A 4 -11.05 -10.92 -3.86
N ASN A 5 -9.79 -11.07 -3.48
CA ASN A 5 -8.75 -10.14 -3.88
C ASN A 5 -8.57 -10.15 -5.40
N ASP A 6 -8.60 -11.33 -6.01
CA ASP A 6 -8.46 -11.46 -7.46
C ASP A 6 -9.59 -10.76 -8.20
N ILE A 7 -10.83 -10.85 -7.69
CA ILE A 7 -11.95 -10.13 -8.28
C ILE A 7 -11.71 -8.62 -8.20
N GLY A 8 -11.24 -8.14 -7.06
CA GLY A 8 -10.90 -6.73 -6.91
C GLY A 8 -9.87 -6.27 -7.92
N THR A 9 -8.85 -7.08 -8.15
CA THR A 9 -7.79 -6.78 -9.10
C THR A 9 -8.34 -6.71 -10.53
N LEU A 10 -9.27 -7.59 -10.89
CA LEU A 10 -9.90 -7.55 -12.21
C LEU A 10 -10.59 -6.21 -12.46
N TYR A 11 -11.33 -5.71 -11.47
CA TYR A 11 -12.00 -4.42 -11.60
C TYR A 11 -11.01 -3.26 -11.62
N GLN A 12 -9.94 -3.36 -10.83
CA GLN A 12 -8.94 -2.31 -10.77
C GLN A 12 -8.20 -2.14 -12.09
N GLU A 13 -7.88 -3.24 -12.74
CA GLU A 13 -7.07 -3.24 -13.97
C GLU A 13 -7.90 -3.30 -15.25
N GLY A 14 -9.18 -3.67 -15.13
CA GLY A 14 -10.04 -3.74 -16.30
C GLY A 14 -9.73 -4.92 -17.21
N VAL A 15 -9.30 -6.05 -16.65
CA VAL A 15 -8.95 -7.22 -17.45
C VAL A 15 -10.22 -7.96 -17.84
N GLY A 16 -10.63 -7.80 -19.10
CA GLY A 16 -11.83 -8.42 -19.63
C GLY A 16 -13.14 -7.75 -19.23
N ILE A 17 -13.08 -6.70 -18.42
CA ILE A 17 -14.22 -5.91 -17.99
C ILE A 17 -13.78 -4.44 -17.88
N PRO A 18 -14.71 -3.48 -17.93
CA PRO A 18 -14.32 -2.07 -17.75
C PRO A 18 -13.72 -1.84 -16.36
N VAL A 19 -12.73 -0.96 -16.28
CA VAL A 19 -12.16 -0.53 -15.00
C VAL A 19 -13.26 0.05 -14.12
N ASP A 20 -13.33 -0.39 -12.87
CA ASP A 20 -14.28 0.13 -11.90
C ASP A 20 -13.63 0.13 -10.53
N LYS A 21 -13.09 1.29 -10.14
CA LYS A 21 -12.34 1.42 -8.88
C LYS A 21 -13.24 1.25 -7.67
N HIS A 22 -14.52 1.62 -7.76
CA HIS A 22 -15.47 1.44 -6.65
C HIS A 22 -15.75 -0.04 -6.42
N GLN A 23 -15.88 -0.83 -7.48
CA GLN A 23 -16.02 -2.27 -7.35
C GLN A 23 -14.74 -2.89 -6.81
N ALA A 24 -13.58 -2.41 -7.27
CA ALA A 24 -12.31 -2.90 -6.74
C ALA A 24 -12.23 -2.68 -5.24
N GLU A 25 -12.60 -1.48 -4.77
CA GLU A 25 -12.63 -1.15 -3.34
C GLU A 25 -13.52 -2.12 -2.59
N TYR A 26 -14.71 -2.38 -3.09
CA TYR A 26 -15.67 -3.29 -2.46
C TYR A 26 -15.06 -4.68 -2.28
N TRP A 27 -14.48 -5.25 -3.35
CA TRP A 27 -13.97 -6.61 -3.30
C TRP A 27 -12.70 -6.73 -2.44
N PHE A 28 -11.83 -5.71 -2.46
CA PHE A 28 -10.69 -5.70 -1.56
C PHE A 28 -11.15 -5.66 -0.11
N ARG A 29 -12.17 -4.87 0.22
CA ARG A 29 -12.70 -4.84 1.58
C ARG A 29 -13.33 -6.16 1.98
N GLN A 30 -14.01 -6.83 1.06
CA GLN A 30 -14.54 -8.17 1.33
C GLN A 30 -13.42 -9.16 1.61
N ALA A 31 -12.33 -9.10 0.87
CA ALA A 31 -11.18 -9.96 1.08
C ALA A 31 -10.57 -9.74 2.46
N ILE A 32 -10.43 -8.47 2.87
CA ILE A 32 -9.90 -8.12 4.20
C ILE A 32 -10.82 -8.69 5.28
N SER A 33 -12.13 -8.54 5.11
CA SER A 33 -13.11 -9.08 6.07
C SER A 33 -13.04 -10.60 6.15
N ALA A 34 -12.66 -11.25 5.05
CA ALA A 34 -12.50 -12.70 5.01
C ALA A 34 -11.15 -13.17 5.54
N GLY A 35 -10.29 -12.26 5.99
CA GLY A 35 -9.04 -12.60 6.64
C GLY A 35 -7.78 -12.39 5.84
N ASP A 36 -7.87 -11.80 4.64
CA ASP A 36 -6.66 -11.51 3.86
C ASP A 36 -5.87 -10.39 4.56
N ARG A 37 -4.67 -10.72 5.01
CA ARG A 37 -3.76 -9.78 5.67
C ARG A 37 -2.57 -9.43 4.80
N MET A 38 -2.51 -9.93 3.57
CA MET A 38 -1.33 -9.80 2.74
C MET A 38 -1.61 -8.97 1.50
N TYR A 39 -2.49 -9.44 0.63
CA TYR A 39 -2.63 -8.87 -0.70
C TYR A 39 -3.70 -7.78 -0.78
N ALA A 40 -4.90 -8.05 -0.27
CA ALA A 40 -5.99 -7.10 -0.40
C ALA A 40 -5.72 -5.77 0.31
N PRO A 41 -5.16 -5.76 1.53
CA PRO A 41 -4.86 -4.47 2.16
C PRO A 41 -3.83 -3.65 1.37
N SER A 42 -2.80 -4.29 0.83
CA SER A 42 -1.80 -3.61 0.01
C SER A 42 -2.43 -3.07 -1.27
N ASN A 43 -3.27 -3.86 -1.91
CA ASN A 43 -3.94 -3.44 -3.14
C ASN A 43 -4.91 -2.30 -2.87
N LEU A 44 -5.62 -2.36 -1.75
CA LEU A 44 -6.52 -1.28 -1.35
C LEU A 44 -5.73 0.00 -1.09
N GLY A 45 -4.58 -0.11 -0.44
CA GLY A 45 -3.70 1.03 -0.24
C GLY A 45 -3.28 1.66 -1.56
N ASP A 46 -2.87 0.84 -2.51
CA ASP A 46 -2.49 1.32 -3.84
C ASP A 46 -3.66 2.00 -4.55
N LEU A 47 -4.86 1.44 -4.41
CA LEU A 47 -6.05 2.00 -5.01
C LEU A 47 -6.29 3.44 -4.53
N TYR A 48 -6.24 3.64 -3.20
CA TYR A 48 -6.42 4.98 -2.64
C TYR A 48 -5.26 5.91 -2.98
N ARG A 49 -4.04 5.39 -3.03
CA ARG A 49 -2.88 6.21 -3.32
C ARG A 49 -2.88 6.73 -4.75
N LYS A 50 -3.32 5.91 -5.68
CA LYS A 50 -3.30 6.26 -7.10
C LYS A 50 -4.58 6.96 -7.57
N GLY A 51 -5.72 6.59 -7.01
CA GLY A 51 -7.00 7.12 -7.45
C GLY A 51 -7.30 6.81 -8.92
N GLY A 52 -8.16 7.62 -9.51
CA GLY A 52 -8.53 7.47 -10.92
C GLY A 52 -9.77 8.30 -11.21
N PRO A 53 -10.27 8.24 -12.46
CA PRO A 53 -11.49 8.99 -12.81
C PRO A 53 -12.67 8.59 -11.92
N GLY A 54 -13.29 9.57 -11.26
CA GLY A 54 -14.40 9.30 -10.36
C GLY A 54 -14.01 8.63 -9.06
N PHE A 55 -12.71 8.46 -8.79
CA PHE A 55 -12.21 7.83 -7.58
C PHE A 55 -11.01 8.65 -7.08
N PRO A 56 -11.25 9.65 -6.23
CA PRO A 56 -10.17 10.57 -5.83
C PRO A 56 -9.06 9.90 -5.04
N VAL A 57 -7.85 10.43 -5.20
CA VAL A 57 -6.71 10.02 -4.38
C VAL A 57 -7.02 10.35 -2.93
N SER A 58 -6.67 9.43 -2.03
CA SER A 58 -6.76 9.69 -0.59
C SER A 58 -5.54 9.06 0.08
N LEU A 59 -4.53 9.87 0.37
CA LEU A 59 -3.33 9.39 1.03
C LEU A 59 -3.59 8.93 2.46
N PRO A 60 -4.45 9.61 3.26
CA PRO A 60 -4.78 9.09 4.59
C PRO A 60 -5.45 7.71 4.55
N LEU A 61 -6.38 7.49 3.62
CA LEU A 61 -7.01 6.17 3.48
C LEU A 61 -6.02 5.12 2.98
N ALA A 62 -5.10 5.52 2.10
CA ALA A 62 -4.06 4.61 1.65
C ALA A 62 -3.21 4.14 2.83
N MET A 63 -2.82 5.06 3.70
CA MET A 63 -2.03 4.72 4.88
C MET A 63 -2.79 3.76 5.79
N GLN A 64 -4.09 4.01 6.01
CA GLN A 64 -4.91 3.12 6.83
C GLN A 64 -4.96 1.70 6.26
N ALA A 65 -5.11 1.59 4.95
CA ALA A 65 -5.18 0.28 4.29
C ALA A 65 -3.85 -0.46 4.40
N TYR A 66 -2.74 0.22 4.11
CA TYR A 66 -1.42 -0.40 4.22
C TYR A 66 -1.15 -0.92 5.63
N ARG A 67 -1.64 -0.24 6.66
CA ARG A 67 -1.44 -0.67 8.05
C ARG A 67 -2.09 -2.01 8.36
N LEU A 68 -3.08 -2.42 7.57
CA LEU A 68 -3.75 -3.70 7.75
C LEU A 68 -2.96 -4.85 7.11
N SER A 69 -1.92 -4.54 6.34
CA SER A 69 -1.19 -5.55 5.59
C SER A 69 0.07 -6.01 6.31
N GLU A 70 0.37 -7.29 6.16
CA GLU A 70 1.63 -7.88 6.63
C GLU A 70 2.67 -7.95 5.51
N ASP A 71 2.34 -7.39 4.35
CA ASP A 71 3.21 -7.40 3.18
C ASP A 71 4.36 -6.41 3.37
N PRO A 72 5.63 -6.83 3.17
CA PRO A 72 6.76 -5.91 3.25
C PRO A 72 6.63 -4.69 2.36
N TYR A 73 6.01 -4.85 1.19
CA TYR A 73 5.72 -3.72 0.31
C TYR A 73 4.87 -2.66 1.02
N ALA A 74 3.82 -3.10 1.74
CA ALA A 74 2.97 -2.18 2.48
C ALA A 74 3.76 -1.45 3.58
N HIS A 75 4.66 -2.16 4.24
CA HIS A 75 5.50 -1.55 5.28
C HIS A 75 6.41 -0.47 4.69
N TYR A 76 6.94 -0.70 3.50
CA TYR A 76 7.70 0.31 2.79
C TYR A 76 6.84 1.53 2.50
N ARG A 77 5.59 1.32 2.04
CA ARG A 77 4.68 2.44 1.75
C ARG A 77 4.30 3.21 3.02
N ILE A 78 4.17 2.53 4.15
CA ILE A 78 3.92 3.22 5.43
C ILE A 78 5.12 4.11 5.78
N GLY A 79 6.34 3.63 5.55
CA GLY A 79 7.53 4.45 5.73
C GLY A 79 7.46 5.70 4.88
N GLN A 80 7.10 5.54 3.59
CA GLN A 80 6.93 6.67 2.68
C GLN A 80 5.85 7.63 3.20
N ALA A 81 4.75 7.08 3.74
CA ALA A 81 3.66 7.90 4.26
C ALA A 81 4.13 8.81 5.38
N TYR A 82 4.94 8.28 6.29
CA TYR A 82 5.49 9.09 7.37
C TYR A 82 6.54 10.08 6.86
N GLU A 83 7.35 9.65 5.90
CA GLU A 83 8.38 10.54 5.36
C GLU A 83 7.77 11.75 4.67
N GLU A 84 6.68 11.55 3.96
CA GLU A 84 6.01 12.60 3.18
C GLU A 84 4.88 13.29 3.94
N GLY A 85 4.48 12.75 5.09
CA GLY A 85 3.42 13.36 5.88
C GLY A 85 2.02 13.17 5.31
N TRP A 86 1.67 11.95 4.88
CA TRP A 86 0.36 11.70 4.27
C TRP A 86 -0.80 11.98 5.20
N ASN A 87 -0.59 11.88 6.51
CA ASN A 87 -1.66 12.05 7.48
C ASN A 87 -1.32 13.16 8.48
N GLY A 88 -0.57 14.16 8.02
CA GLY A 88 -0.18 15.29 8.84
C GLY A 88 1.27 15.69 8.57
N ASP A 89 1.99 16.02 9.64
CA ASP A 89 3.39 16.42 9.48
C ASP A 89 4.29 15.23 9.23
N PRO A 90 5.34 15.38 8.42
CA PRO A 90 6.33 14.33 8.25
C PRO A 90 6.94 13.90 9.59
N ASP A 91 7.22 12.61 9.71
CA ASP A 91 7.82 12.03 10.91
C ASP A 91 8.96 11.11 10.48
N PRO A 92 10.19 11.65 10.36
CA PRO A 92 11.32 10.85 9.88
C PRO A 92 11.65 9.66 10.75
N GLU A 93 11.47 9.76 12.07
CA GLU A 93 11.78 8.64 12.97
C GLU A 93 10.87 7.45 12.69
N LYS A 94 9.57 7.71 12.58
CA LYS A 94 8.62 6.64 12.25
C LYS A 94 8.85 6.12 10.83
N ALA A 95 9.18 7.02 9.89
CA ALA A 95 9.47 6.61 8.53
C ALA A 95 10.60 5.57 8.51
N PHE A 96 11.70 5.85 9.21
CA PHE A 96 12.83 4.94 9.20
C PHE A 96 12.57 3.68 10.01
N TYR A 97 11.72 3.72 11.03
CA TYR A 97 11.27 2.51 11.69
C TYR A 97 10.62 1.54 10.67
N TRP A 98 9.71 2.07 9.87
CA TRP A 98 8.99 1.24 8.89
C TRP A 98 9.88 0.80 7.73
N TYR A 99 10.79 1.66 7.29
CA TYR A 99 11.76 1.26 6.27
C TYR A 99 12.66 0.13 6.77
N ARG A 100 13.12 0.21 8.02
CA ARG A 100 13.94 -0.87 8.60
C ARG A 100 13.14 -2.16 8.71
N LYS A 101 11.87 -2.07 9.11
CA LYS A 101 11.02 -3.24 9.19
C LYS A 101 10.87 -3.89 7.82
N ALA A 102 10.56 -3.11 6.79
CA ALA A 102 10.41 -3.64 5.44
C ALA A 102 11.73 -4.21 4.91
N ALA A 103 12.86 -3.54 5.20
CA ALA A 103 14.18 -4.01 4.77
C ALA A 103 14.54 -5.33 5.44
N ASP A 104 14.24 -5.46 6.74
CA ASP A 104 14.48 -6.72 7.45
C ASP A 104 13.66 -7.86 6.86
N GLU A 105 12.54 -7.54 6.24
CA GLU A 105 11.67 -8.51 5.55
C GLU A 105 12.11 -8.73 4.10
N GLY A 106 13.18 -8.07 3.66
CA GLY A 106 13.79 -8.30 2.36
C GLY A 106 13.31 -7.38 1.25
N HIS A 107 12.57 -6.32 1.56
CA HIS A 107 12.03 -5.44 0.51
C HIS A 107 13.12 -4.54 -0.05
N HIS A 108 13.41 -4.70 -1.34
CA HIS A 108 14.55 -4.05 -1.97
C HIS A 108 14.47 -2.53 -2.01
N LEU A 109 13.28 -1.96 -2.14
CA LEU A 109 13.15 -0.50 -2.15
C LEU A 109 13.44 0.11 -0.77
N ALA A 110 13.06 -0.61 0.31
CA ALA A 110 13.35 -0.16 1.65
C ALA A 110 14.86 -0.23 1.93
N ILE A 111 15.50 -1.32 1.49
CA ILE A 111 16.94 -1.47 1.62
C ILE A 111 17.64 -0.32 0.91
N ARG A 112 17.23 -0.04 -0.30
CA ARG A 112 17.81 1.05 -1.10
C ARG A 112 17.61 2.41 -0.42
N ARG A 113 16.43 2.65 0.14
CA ARG A 113 16.14 3.92 0.81
C ARG A 113 17.04 4.12 2.03
N LEU A 114 17.27 3.03 2.81
CA LEU A 114 18.16 3.11 3.97
C LEU A 114 19.60 3.37 3.55
N ARG A 115 20.08 2.73 2.49
CA ARG A 115 21.42 2.97 1.97
C ARG A 115 21.59 4.42 1.55
N LYS A 116 20.59 4.98 0.89
CA LYS A 116 20.63 6.37 0.47
C LYS A 116 20.73 7.30 1.66
N ALA A 117 20.00 7.01 2.73
CA ALA A 117 20.04 7.82 3.95
C ALA A 117 21.43 7.77 4.60
N ASP A 118 22.13 6.64 4.47
CA ASP A 118 23.47 6.46 5.02
C ASP A 118 24.56 7.02 4.10
N GLY A 119 24.19 7.64 2.98
CA GLY A 119 25.14 8.19 2.05
C GLY A 119 25.71 7.19 1.06
N GLU A 120 25.18 5.97 1.02
CA GLU A 120 25.61 4.94 0.07
C GLU A 120 24.82 5.09 -1.22
N GLU A 121 25.53 5.09 -2.34
CA GLU A 121 24.89 5.17 -3.65
C GLU A 121 24.62 3.78 -4.18
N GLU A 122 23.50 3.61 -4.86
CA GLU A 122 23.26 2.35 -5.54
C GLU A 122 23.76 2.36 -6.95
#